data_8ec71b0ffbeadb01e3be8932b21a6f21
#
_entry.id   8ec71b0ffbeadb01e3be8932b21a6f21
#
_cell.length_a   1.000
_cell.length_b   1.000
_cell.length_c   1.000
_cell.angle_alpha   90.00
_cell.angle_beta   90.00
_cell.angle_gamma   90.00
#
_symmetry.space_group_name_H-M   'P 1'
#
loop_
_entity.id
_entity.type
_entity.pdbx_description
1 polymer ?
#
loop_
_entity_poly.entity_id
_entity_poly.type
_entity_poly.pdbx_seq_one_letter_code
_entity_poly.pdbx_strand_id
1 'polypeptide(L)'
;RPSAARTALCISSQAGCGMACPFCATGQGGIQRNMLASEIVTQVLAANRLIAAGGVRGARERVHNIVFMGMGEPMANYKSVLHAVRTLTTPTPGGVGMSARALTISTVGLVPRIRALTGEGLPVTLAVSLHAPDDELRDELIPANKRWKVDDLLDAAFQYAETTKRRVSIEYALMRDINDQADRAAVLARQLRRRGDWNWAHVNLIP
;
A
#
# COMPACT_ATOMS: atom_id res chain seq x y z
N ARG A 1 5.04 8.57 -27.82
CA ARG A 1 4.36 7.28 -28.05
C ARG A 1 3.31 7.16 -26.97
N PRO A 2 2.03 6.81 -27.28
CA PRO A 2 1.05 6.51 -26.25
C PRO A 2 1.63 5.38 -25.38
N SER A 3 1.70 5.61 -24.07
CA SER A 3 2.15 4.56 -23.15
C SER A 3 1.20 3.39 -23.28
N ALA A 4 1.75 2.20 -23.54
CA ALA A 4 0.94 0.99 -23.62
C ALA A 4 0.10 0.86 -22.34
N ALA A 5 -1.23 0.71 -22.47
CA ALA A 5 -2.14 0.55 -21.35
C ALA A 5 -1.62 -0.57 -20.42
N ARG A 6 -1.44 -0.26 -19.13
CA ARG A 6 -1.02 -1.23 -18.12
C ARG A 6 -2.25 -1.72 -17.36
N THR A 7 -2.37 -3.02 -17.18
CA THR A 7 -3.41 -3.61 -16.34
C THR A 7 -2.94 -3.65 -14.90
N ALA A 8 -3.60 -2.91 -14.01
CA ALA A 8 -3.38 -2.94 -12.59
C ALA A 8 -4.42 -3.83 -11.91
N LEU A 9 -3.99 -4.60 -10.92
CA LEU A 9 -4.85 -5.46 -10.10
C LEU A 9 -4.76 -5.04 -8.63
N CYS A 10 -5.91 -4.76 -8.04
CA CYS A 10 -6.03 -4.57 -6.60
C CYS A 10 -6.32 -5.93 -5.95
N ILE A 11 -5.51 -6.32 -4.95
CA ILE A 11 -5.65 -7.60 -4.25
C ILE A 11 -5.81 -7.41 -2.75
N SER A 12 -6.45 -8.40 -2.13
CA SER A 12 -6.71 -8.46 -0.70
C SER A 12 -5.64 -9.28 0.03
N SER A 13 -5.37 -8.91 1.27
CA SER A 13 -4.44 -9.62 2.16
C SER A 13 -5.14 -10.31 3.34
N GLN A 14 -6.37 -9.93 3.65
CA GLN A 14 -7.18 -10.49 4.72
C GLN A 14 -8.64 -10.62 4.24
N ALA A 15 -9.42 -11.47 4.90
CA ALA A 15 -10.88 -11.43 4.85
C ALA A 15 -11.34 -10.50 5.98
N GLY A 16 -11.85 -9.32 5.60
CA GLY A 16 -12.08 -8.22 6.53
C GLY A 16 -10.81 -7.42 6.88
N CYS A 17 -10.89 -6.55 7.89
CA CYS A 17 -9.75 -5.75 8.36
C CYS A 17 -9.93 -5.40 9.84
N GLY A 18 -8.87 -5.61 10.63
CA GLY A 18 -8.85 -5.31 12.06
C GLY A 18 -8.44 -3.88 12.44
N MET A 19 -8.19 -3.01 11.45
CA MET A 19 -7.70 -1.64 11.72
C MET A 19 -8.80 -0.67 12.16
N ALA A 20 -10.07 -1.01 11.90
CA ALA A 20 -11.25 -0.28 12.36
C ALA A 20 -11.27 1.23 11.99
N CYS A 21 -10.71 1.59 10.83
CA CYS A 21 -10.79 2.96 10.33
C CYS A 21 -12.24 3.32 10.01
N PRO A 22 -12.84 4.39 10.59
CA PRO A 22 -14.28 4.66 10.51
C PRO A 22 -14.76 4.99 9.08
N PHE A 23 -13.90 5.52 8.22
CA PHE A 23 -14.22 5.81 6.81
C PHE A 23 -14.10 4.59 5.87
N CYS A 24 -13.58 3.45 6.36
CA CYS A 24 -13.32 2.28 5.54
C CYS A 24 -14.42 1.21 5.73
N ALA A 25 -15.18 0.91 4.65
CA ALA A 25 -16.22 -0.10 4.69
C ALA A 25 -15.73 -1.48 5.14
N THR A 26 -14.52 -1.89 4.72
CA THR A 26 -13.91 -3.16 5.14
C THR A 26 -13.60 -3.18 6.65
N GLY A 27 -13.21 -2.04 7.22
CA GLY A 27 -12.88 -1.92 8.64
C GLY A 27 -14.09 -2.05 9.56
N GLN A 28 -15.28 -1.69 9.08
CA GLN A 28 -16.53 -1.77 9.84
C GLN A 28 -16.98 -3.21 10.13
N GLY A 29 -16.67 -4.14 9.22
CA GLY A 29 -16.99 -5.56 9.36
C GLY A 29 -16.01 -6.36 10.25
N GLY A 30 -14.94 -5.72 10.71
CA GLY A 30 -13.89 -6.39 11.47
C GLY A 30 -13.06 -7.38 10.62
N ILE A 31 -12.18 -8.10 11.29
CA ILE A 31 -11.37 -9.14 10.66
C ILE A 31 -11.99 -10.52 10.87
N GLN A 32 -12.09 -11.32 9.82
CA GLN A 32 -12.44 -12.72 9.91
C GLN A 32 -11.20 -13.60 10.01
N ARG A 33 -10.25 -13.42 9.08
CA ARG A 33 -8.98 -14.15 9.09
C ARG A 33 -7.91 -13.50 8.18
N ASN A 34 -6.68 -13.86 8.41
CA ASN A 34 -5.61 -13.63 7.47
C ASN A 34 -5.75 -14.56 6.24
N MET A 35 -5.42 -14.06 5.07
CA MET A 35 -5.30 -14.90 3.87
C MET A 35 -3.95 -15.62 3.87
N LEU A 36 -3.94 -16.85 3.35
CA LEU A 36 -2.72 -17.57 3.08
C LEU A 36 -1.97 -16.94 1.88
N ALA A 37 -0.66 -17.15 1.81
CA ALA A 37 0.13 -16.67 0.68
C ALA A 37 -0.38 -17.22 -0.67
N SER A 38 -0.80 -18.51 -0.68
CA SER A 38 -1.41 -19.13 -1.85
C SER A 38 -2.70 -18.46 -2.30
N GLU A 39 -3.56 -18.06 -1.37
CA GLU A 39 -4.80 -17.32 -1.69
C GLU A 39 -4.50 -15.94 -2.30
N ILE A 40 -3.49 -15.24 -1.74
CA ILE A 40 -3.05 -13.95 -2.26
C ILE A 40 -2.53 -14.10 -3.70
N VAL A 41 -1.68 -15.08 -3.96
CA VAL A 41 -1.14 -15.37 -5.31
C VAL A 41 -2.26 -15.81 -6.26
N THR A 42 -3.22 -16.61 -5.79
CA THR A 42 -4.35 -17.10 -6.60
C THR A 42 -5.19 -15.96 -7.17
N GLN A 43 -5.36 -14.82 -6.47
CA GLN A 43 -6.05 -13.66 -7.03
C GLN A 43 -5.38 -13.18 -8.33
N VAL A 44 -4.06 -13.15 -8.36
CA VAL A 44 -3.28 -12.74 -9.54
C VAL A 44 -3.42 -13.75 -10.68
N LEU A 45 -3.32 -15.04 -10.36
CA LEU A 45 -3.46 -16.11 -11.35
C LEU A 45 -4.88 -16.16 -11.94
N ALA A 46 -5.90 -15.96 -11.10
CA ALA A 46 -7.29 -15.89 -11.56
C ALA A 46 -7.51 -14.70 -12.50
N ALA A 47 -6.99 -13.51 -12.14
CA ALA A 47 -7.06 -12.33 -12.98
C ALA A 47 -6.36 -12.56 -14.33
N ASN A 48 -5.17 -13.16 -14.34
CA ASN A 48 -4.44 -13.47 -15.57
C ASN A 48 -5.22 -14.47 -16.46
N ARG A 49 -5.85 -15.49 -15.87
CA ARG A 49 -6.71 -16.43 -16.61
C ARG A 49 -7.91 -15.72 -17.23
N LEU A 50 -8.55 -14.83 -16.49
CA LEU A 50 -9.70 -14.05 -16.98
C LEU A 50 -9.29 -13.13 -18.15
N ILE A 51 -8.13 -12.47 -18.04
CA ILE A 51 -7.58 -11.61 -19.09
C ILE A 51 -7.29 -12.46 -20.35
N ALA A 52 -6.62 -13.61 -20.20
CA ALA A 52 -6.29 -14.51 -21.29
C ALA A 52 -7.53 -15.06 -22.01
N ALA A 53 -8.63 -15.25 -21.27
CA ALA A 53 -9.92 -15.65 -21.83
C ALA A 53 -10.72 -14.49 -22.49
N GLY A 54 -10.16 -13.27 -22.55
CA GLY A 54 -10.84 -12.09 -23.11
C GLY A 54 -11.93 -11.51 -22.21
N GLY A 55 -12.01 -11.94 -20.95
CA GLY A 55 -13.06 -11.53 -20.00
C GLY A 55 -12.91 -10.11 -19.46
N VAL A 56 -11.81 -9.40 -19.77
CA VAL A 56 -11.55 -8.04 -19.29
C VAL A 56 -11.32 -7.11 -20.49
N ARG A 57 -12.30 -6.23 -20.75
CA ARG A 57 -12.23 -5.29 -21.87
C ARG A 57 -11.03 -4.35 -21.72
N GLY A 58 -10.21 -4.23 -22.75
CA GLY A 58 -9.05 -3.32 -22.79
C GLY A 58 -7.84 -3.78 -21.98
N ALA A 59 -7.92 -4.92 -21.29
CA ALA A 59 -6.77 -5.51 -20.64
C ALA A 59 -5.81 -6.07 -21.69
N ARG A 60 -4.50 -5.93 -21.41
CA ARG A 60 -3.46 -6.60 -22.20
C ARG A 60 -3.12 -7.93 -21.56
N GLU A 61 -2.40 -8.75 -22.28
CA GLU A 61 -1.96 -10.13 -22.06
C GLU A 61 -1.95 -10.64 -20.59
N ARG A 62 -1.67 -9.78 -19.60
CA ARG A 62 -1.58 -10.14 -18.18
C ARG A 62 -1.67 -8.92 -17.26
N VAL A 63 -1.74 -9.17 -15.97
CA VAL A 63 -1.53 -8.17 -14.91
C VAL A 63 -0.10 -7.63 -14.97
N HIS A 64 0.05 -6.31 -15.00
CA HIS A 64 1.33 -5.61 -15.04
C HIS A 64 1.71 -5.03 -13.69
N ASN A 65 0.75 -4.49 -12.95
CA ASN A 65 0.97 -3.87 -11.64
C ASN A 65 0.02 -4.50 -10.62
N ILE A 66 0.50 -4.66 -9.40
CA ILE A 66 -0.30 -5.14 -8.27
C ILE A 66 -0.27 -4.11 -7.16
N VAL A 67 -1.43 -3.82 -6.59
CA VAL A 67 -1.56 -2.98 -5.40
C VAL A 67 -2.27 -3.78 -4.30
N PHE A 68 -1.67 -3.86 -3.12
CA PHE A 68 -2.28 -4.45 -1.93
C PHE A 68 -3.16 -3.40 -1.24
N MET A 69 -4.24 -3.01 -1.92
CA MET A 69 -5.18 -1.98 -1.48
C MET A 69 -6.64 -2.51 -1.45
N GLY A 70 -6.81 -3.83 -1.53
CA GLY A 70 -8.08 -4.49 -1.33
C GLY A 70 -8.42 -4.64 0.17
N MET A 71 -9.04 -5.74 0.54
CA MET A 71 -9.41 -5.98 1.93
C MET A 71 -8.20 -6.33 2.80
N GLY A 72 -8.13 -5.72 3.99
CA GLY A 72 -7.15 -6.03 5.02
C GLY A 72 -5.96 -5.07 5.08
N GLU A 73 -5.24 -5.15 6.19
CA GLU A 73 -3.96 -4.48 6.42
C GLU A 73 -2.80 -5.45 6.06
N PRO A 74 -2.08 -5.21 4.97
CA PRO A 74 -1.02 -6.13 4.54
C PRO A 74 0.07 -6.35 5.58
N MET A 75 0.42 -5.30 6.34
CA MET A 75 1.45 -5.39 7.37
C MET A 75 0.99 -6.16 8.61
N ALA A 76 -0.32 -6.33 8.84
CA ALA A 76 -0.86 -7.21 9.87
C ALA A 76 -0.77 -8.70 9.45
N ASN A 77 -0.80 -8.98 8.14
CA ASN A 77 -0.58 -10.31 7.57
C ASN A 77 0.83 -10.45 6.95
N TYR A 78 1.81 -9.85 7.57
CA TYR A 78 3.15 -9.63 7.02
C TYR A 78 3.81 -10.87 6.42
N LYS A 79 3.80 -12.00 7.15
CA LYS A 79 4.47 -13.24 6.71
C LYS A 79 3.87 -13.78 5.40
N SER A 80 2.54 -13.85 5.31
CA SER A 80 1.86 -14.34 4.09
C SER A 80 2.01 -13.37 2.93
N VAL A 81 1.93 -12.07 3.18
CA VAL A 81 2.13 -11.03 2.17
C VAL A 81 3.55 -11.09 1.61
N LEU A 82 4.56 -11.18 2.48
CA LEU A 82 5.95 -11.25 2.06
C LEU A 82 6.25 -12.52 1.25
N HIS A 83 5.71 -13.68 1.68
CA HIS A 83 5.80 -14.92 0.93
C HIS A 83 5.14 -14.78 -0.45
N ALA A 84 3.94 -14.22 -0.52
CA ALA A 84 3.25 -13.97 -1.79
C ALA A 84 4.06 -13.04 -2.71
N VAL A 85 4.62 -11.95 -2.18
CA VAL A 85 5.48 -11.02 -2.93
C VAL A 85 6.69 -11.77 -3.51
N ARG A 86 7.36 -12.60 -2.71
CA ARG A 86 8.50 -13.41 -3.19
C ARG A 86 8.07 -14.39 -4.28
N THR A 87 6.96 -15.11 -4.12
CA THR A 87 6.42 -16.01 -5.15
C THR A 87 6.09 -15.24 -6.44
N LEU A 88 5.47 -14.07 -6.33
CA LEU A 88 5.12 -13.23 -7.49
C LEU A 88 6.37 -12.71 -8.22
N THR A 89 7.45 -12.45 -7.50
CA THR A 89 8.67 -11.87 -8.07
C THR A 89 9.73 -12.89 -8.46
N THR A 90 9.67 -14.12 -7.95
CA THR A 90 10.57 -15.20 -8.36
C THR A 90 10.39 -15.49 -9.85
N PRO A 91 11.50 -15.64 -10.61
CA PRO A 91 11.43 -16.01 -12.02
C PRO A 91 10.71 -17.33 -12.27
N THR A 92 10.10 -17.46 -13.44
CA THR A 92 9.53 -18.73 -13.90
C THR A 92 10.65 -19.77 -14.12
N PRO A 93 10.41 -21.07 -13.84
CA PRO A 93 9.14 -21.70 -13.44
C PRO A 93 8.84 -21.65 -11.94
N GLY A 94 9.73 -21.15 -11.10
CA GLY A 94 9.57 -21.13 -9.64
C GLY A 94 8.54 -20.12 -9.12
N GLY A 95 8.17 -19.12 -9.92
CA GLY A 95 7.23 -18.06 -9.57
C GLY A 95 6.58 -17.43 -10.79
N VAL A 96 6.00 -16.23 -10.61
CA VAL A 96 5.24 -15.53 -11.66
C VAL A 96 6.13 -14.62 -12.53
N GLY A 97 7.33 -14.30 -12.08
CA GLY A 97 8.31 -13.50 -12.83
C GLY A 97 7.96 -12.02 -12.94
N MET A 98 7.22 -11.47 -11.98
CA MET A 98 6.90 -10.04 -11.95
C MET A 98 8.07 -9.22 -11.40
N SER A 99 8.22 -7.99 -11.87
CA SER A 99 9.16 -7.06 -11.24
C SER A 99 8.65 -6.63 -9.87
N ALA A 100 9.48 -6.67 -8.84
CA ALA A 100 9.14 -6.15 -7.52
C ALA A 100 8.73 -4.67 -7.56
N ARG A 101 9.24 -3.90 -8.52
CA ARG A 101 8.87 -2.49 -8.75
C ARG A 101 7.43 -2.31 -9.23
N ALA A 102 6.79 -3.36 -9.72
CA ALA A 102 5.40 -3.37 -10.15
C ALA A 102 4.42 -3.71 -9.01
N LEU A 103 4.94 -3.99 -7.82
CA LEU A 103 4.14 -4.29 -6.65
C LEU A 103 4.14 -3.11 -5.68
N THR A 104 2.96 -2.73 -5.20
CA THR A 104 2.78 -1.71 -4.16
C THR A 104 2.16 -2.35 -2.93
N ILE A 105 2.80 -2.19 -1.79
CA ILE A 105 2.27 -2.62 -0.49
C ILE A 105 1.78 -1.37 0.24
N SER A 106 0.47 -1.32 0.52
CA SER A 106 -0.15 -0.25 1.30
C SER A 106 -0.17 -0.61 2.79
N THR A 107 -0.14 0.40 3.64
CA THR A 107 -0.29 0.22 5.09
C THR A 107 -0.84 1.48 5.75
N VAL A 108 -1.65 1.29 6.79
CA VAL A 108 -2.06 2.39 7.68
C VAL A 108 -0.94 2.84 8.63
N GLY A 109 0.21 2.14 8.64
CA GLY A 109 1.38 2.59 9.38
C GLY A 109 1.77 1.72 10.57
N LEU A 110 1.82 0.40 10.40
CA LEU A 110 2.41 -0.50 11.39
C LEU A 110 3.95 -0.35 11.37
N VAL A 111 4.47 0.68 12.05
CA VAL A 111 5.87 1.13 12.00
C VAL A 111 6.89 0.00 12.16
N PRO A 112 6.77 -0.96 13.11
CA PRO A 112 7.74 -2.06 13.22
C PRO A 112 7.78 -2.94 11.96
N ARG A 113 6.66 -3.04 11.22
CA ARG A 113 6.59 -3.83 9.99
C ARG A 113 7.16 -3.08 8.79
N ILE A 114 7.01 -1.75 8.75
CA ILE A 114 7.69 -0.91 7.74
C ILE A 114 9.21 -1.05 7.89
N ARG A 115 9.71 -0.95 9.13
CA ARG A 115 11.15 -1.15 9.42
C ARG A 115 11.62 -2.55 9.05
N ALA A 116 10.82 -3.59 9.31
CA ALA A 116 11.14 -4.95 8.87
C ALA A 116 11.20 -5.06 7.35
N LEU A 117 10.22 -4.47 6.62
CA LEU A 117 10.21 -4.47 5.16
C LEU A 117 11.45 -3.77 4.57
N THR A 118 11.96 -2.73 5.24
CA THR A 118 13.19 -2.05 4.83
C THR A 118 14.39 -3.01 4.76
N GLY A 119 14.46 -3.99 5.68
CA GLY A 119 15.52 -5.00 5.72
C GLY A 119 15.37 -6.17 4.74
N GLU A 120 14.21 -6.30 4.05
CA GLU A 120 13.94 -7.48 3.19
C GLU A 120 14.65 -7.44 1.82
N GLY A 121 15.25 -6.31 1.44
CA GLY A 121 15.92 -6.16 0.16
C GLY A 121 14.99 -6.20 -1.06
N LEU A 122 13.69 -6.02 -0.86
CA LEU A 122 12.67 -6.04 -1.91
C LEU A 122 12.32 -4.62 -2.35
N PRO A 123 12.62 -4.22 -3.60
CA PRO A 123 12.36 -2.87 -4.09
C PRO A 123 10.88 -2.66 -4.51
N VAL A 124 9.94 -3.08 -3.68
CA VAL A 124 8.52 -2.80 -3.88
C VAL A 124 8.23 -1.30 -3.68
N THR A 125 7.06 -0.83 -4.05
CA THR A 125 6.61 0.50 -3.67
C THR A 125 5.88 0.41 -2.33
N LEU A 126 6.30 1.22 -1.36
CA LEU A 126 5.56 1.40 -0.11
C LEU A 126 4.53 2.51 -0.31
N ALA A 127 3.28 2.25 0.04
CA ALA A 127 2.22 3.25 0.11
C ALA A 127 1.76 3.40 1.56
N VAL A 128 1.76 4.63 2.05
CA VAL A 128 1.36 4.97 3.42
C VAL A 128 0.00 5.66 3.40
N SER A 129 -1.02 5.01 3.95
CA SER A 129 -2.34 5.58 4.16
C SER A 129 -2.28 6.58 5.32
N LEU A 130 -1.96 7.83 4.99
CA LEU A 130 -1.73 8.87 6.00
C LEU A 130 -3.05 9.57 6.40
N HIS A 131 -3.77 10.11 5.45
CA HIS A 131 -5.09 10.76 5.50
C HIS A 131 -5.22 11.95 6.45
N ALA A 132 -4.25 12.20 7.34
CA ALA A 132 -4.12 13.40 8.15
C ALA A 132 -2.64 13.70 8.44
N PRO A 133 -2.21 14.98 8.45
CA PRO A 133 -0.82 15.34 8.64
C PRO A 133 -0.42 15.54 10.11
N ASP A 134 -1.37 15.46 11.02
CA ASP A 134 -1.24 15.66 12.47
C ASP A 134 -1.87 14.50 13.23
N ASP A 135 -1.44 14.32 14.48
CA ASP A 135 -1.89 13.21 15.32
C ASP A 135 -3.33 13.40 15.81
N GLU A 136 -3.77 14.64 16.02
CA GLU A 136 -5.09 14.94 16.55
C GLU A 136 -6.18 14.35 15.65
N LEU A 137 -6.18 14.75 14.39
CA LEU A 137 -7.14 14.20 13.42
C LEU A 137 -6.85 12.75 13.07
N ARG A 138 -5.57 12.37 12.98
CA ARG A 138 -5.23 11.01 12.60
C ARG A 138 -5.63 9.97 13.64
N ASP A 139 -5.62 10.31 14.93
CA ASP A 139 -6.11 9.43 16.01
C ASP A 139 -7.60 9.10 15.87
N GLU A 140 -8.37 10.01 15.28
CA GLU A 140 -9.80 9.80 14.98
C GLU A 140 -10.02 8.95 13.73
N LEU A 141 -9.25 9.23 12.67
CA LEU A 141 -9.41 8.57 11.37
C LEU A 141 -8.74 7.18 11.31
N ILE A 142 -7.64 6.99 12.01
CA ILE A 142 -6.84 5.77 11.95
C ILE A 142 -6.44 5.35 13.36
N PRO A 143 -7.18 4.41 13.98
CA PRO A 143 -6.93 3.97 15.36
C PRO A 143 -5.50 3.48 15.63
N ALA A 144 -4.81 2.97 14.61
CA ALA A 144 -3.41 2.57 14.70
C ALA A 144 -2.47 3.73 15.06
N ASN A 145 -2.86 4.99 14.78
CA ASN A 145 -2.08 6.18 15.11
C ASN A 145 -1.91 6.41 16.62
N LYS A 146 -2.83 5.89 17.43
CA LYS A 146 -2.71 5.94 18.90
C LYS A 146 -1.44 5.23 19.38
N ARG A 147 -0.96 4.26 18.62
CA ARG A 147 0.25 3.49 18.93
C ARG A 147 1.49 3.98 18.16
N TRP A 148 1.33 4.43 16.93
CA TRP A 148 2.42 4.88 16.06
C TRP A 148 2.05 6.23 15.46
N LYS A 149 2.64 7.28 16.02
CA LYS A 149 2.35 8.67 15.69
C LYS A 149 2.84 9.04 14.29
N VAL A 150 2.34 10.14 13.76
CA VAL A 150 2.65 10.63 12.41
C VAL A 150 4.15 10.74 12.20
N ASP A 151 4.89 11.24 13.17
CA ASP A 151 6.34 11.40 13.07
C ASP A 151 7.06 10.05 12.96
N ASP A 152 6.75 9.10 13.84
CA ASP A 152 7.33 7.76 13.78
C ASP A 152 7.05 7.05 12.45
N LEU A 153 5.83 7.24 11.95
CA LEU A 153 5.41 6.66 10.68
C LEU A 153 6.17 7.26 9.50
N LEU A 154 6.24 8.60 9.43
CA LEU A 154 6.92 9.29 8.34
C LEU A 154 8.44 9.09 8.40
N ASP A 155 9.03 8.97 9.59
CA ASP A 155 10.44 8.63 9.76
C ASP A 155 10.74 7.21 9.25
N ALA A 156 9.89 6.24 9.57
CA ALA A 156 10.03 4.88 9.05
C ALA A 156 9.85 4.82 7.51
N ALA A 157 8.91 5.60 6.98
CA ALA A 157 8.70 5.71 5.54
C ALA A 157 9.89 6.39 4.83
N PHE A 158 10.45 7.42 5.42
CA PHE A 158 11.65 8.09 4.93
C PHE A 158 12.86 7.14 4.92
N GLN A 159 13.10 6.43 6.04
CA GLN A 159 14.16 5.42 6.13
C GLN A 159 14.00 4.33 5.06
N TYR A 160 12.75 3.89 4.80
CA TYR A 160 12.47 2.96 3.70
C TYR A 160 12.88 3.55 2.35
N ALA A 161 12.53 4.80 2.06
CA ALA A 161 12.89 5.47 0.81
C ALA A 161 14.41 5.60 0.66
N GLU A 162 15.11 5.99 1.73
CA GLU A 162 16.58 6.11 1.72
C GLU A 162 17.28 4.78 1.47
N THR A 163 16.82 3.71 2.12
CA THR A 163 17.45 2.39 2.01
C THR A 163 17.19 1.75 0.65
N THR A 164 15.94 1.79 0.19
CA THR A 164 15.51 1.11 -1.05
C THR A 164 15.74 1.94 -2.31
N LYS A 165 16.01 3.24 -2.16
CA LYS A 165 16.05 4.24 -3.25
C LYS A 165 14.73 4.25 -4.04
N ARG A 166 13.63 3.92 -3.35
CA ARG A 166 12.27 3.92 -3.88
C ARG A 166 11.46 5.04 -3.25
N ARG A 167 10.82 5.85 -4.09
CA ARG A 167 9.90 6.87 -3.61
C ARG A 167 8.69 6.22 -2.96
N VAL A 168 8.31 6.72 -1.78
CA VAL A 168 7.11 6.29 -1.05
C VAL A 168 5.89 7.03 -1.59
N SER A 169 4.75 6.36 -1.68
CA SER A 169 3.46 7.00 -1.95
C SER A 169 2.76 7.32 -0.64
N ILE A 170 2.36 8.57 -0.47
CA ILE A 170 1.55 9.02 0.66
C ILE A 170 0.12 9.14 0.16
N GLU A 171 -0.72 8.21 0.57
CA GLU A 171 -2.13 8.19 0.20
C GLU A 171 -2.94 9.12 1.13
N TYR A 172 -3.71 9.99 0.54
CA TYR A 172 -4.48 11.00 1.25
C TYR A 172 -5.89 11.11 0.64
N ALA A 173 -6.85 10.38 1.20
CA ALA A 173 -8.25 10.47 0.82
C ALA A 173 -8.80 11.80 1.34
N LEU A 174 -9.30 12.62 0.43
CA LEU A 174 -9.91 13.91 0.76
C LEU A 174 -11.34 13.69 1.28
N MET A 175 -11.57 14.12 2.49
CA MET A 175 -12.88 14.08 3.14
C MET A 175 -13.32 15.51 3.41
N ARG A 176 -14.46 15.92 2.79
CA ARG A 176 -14.98 17.27 2.86
C ARG A 176 -15.14 17.72 4.31
N ASP A 177 -14.66 18.93 4.61
CA ASP A 177 -14.74 19.59 5.92
C ASP A 177 -14.02 18.84 7.07
N ILE A 178 -13.28 17.76 6.76
CA ILE A 178 -12.56 16.95 7.74
C ILE A 178 -11.03 17.12 7.59
N ASN A 179 -10.49 16.88 6.40
CA ASN A 179 -9.04 16.88 6.16
C ASN A 179 -8.61 17.63 4.88
N ASP A 180 -9.52 18.32 4.19
CA ASP A 180 -9.31 18.97 2.90
C ASP A 180 -8.91 20.44 2.99
N GLN A 181 -8.66 20.97 4.19
CA GLN A 181 -8.31 22.37 4.42
C GLN A 181 -6.87 22.68 3.97
N ALA A 182 -6.65 23.90 3.46
CA ALA A 182 -5.36 24.33 2.93
C ALA A 182 -4.23 24.36 3.98
N ASP A 183 -4.55 24.67 5.24
CA ASP A 183 -3.60 24.64 6.35
C ASP A 183 -3.08 23.22 6.62
N ARG A 184 -3.93 22.20 6.52
CA ARG A 184 -3.51 20.79 6.62
C ARG A 184 -2.55 20.40 5.49
N ALA A 185 -2.79 20.88 4.28
CA ALA A 185 -1.85 20.68 3.16
C ALA A 185 -0.49 21.33 3.46
N ALA A 186 -0.48 22.52 4.07
CA ALA A 186 0.74 23.20 4.49
C ALA A 186 1.48 22.44 5.62
N VAL A 187 0.75 21.85 6.57
CA VAL A 187 1.34 20.96 7.59
C VAL A 187 1.98 19.76 6.94
N LEU A 188 1.26 19.05 6.04
CA LEU A 188 1.79 17.90 5.32
C LEU A 188 3.07 18.25 4.56
N ALA A 189 3.08 19.35 3.84
CA ALA A 189 4.26 19.80 3.09
C ALA A 189 5.46 20.05 4.03
N ARG A 190 5.26 20.65 5.19
CA ARG A 190 6.33 20.83 6.20
C ARG A 190 6.83 19.48 6.74
N GLN A 191 5.92 18.57 7.06
CA GLN A 191 6.24 17.23 7.56
C GLN A 191 7.13 16.44 6.57
N LEU A 192 6.84 16.53 5.30
CA LEU A 192 7.61 15.82 4.27
C LEU A 192 8.97 16.49 4.02
N ARG A 193 9.01 17.83 3.89
CA ARG A 193 10.25 18.58 3.57
C ARG A 193 11.30 18.50 4.67
N ARG A 194 10.91 18.49 5.95
CA ARG A 194 11.88 18.44 7.05
C ARG A 194 12.68 17.12 7.11
N ARG A 195 12.26 16.08 6.39
CA ARG A 195 12.93 14.77 6.36
C ARG A 195 13.97 14.66 5.26
N GLY A 196 13.86 15.44 4.21
CA GLY A 196 14.85 15.43 3.13
C GLY A 196 14.48 16.35 1.97
N ASP A 197 15.51 16.86 1.30
CA ASP A 197 15.38 17.79 0.19
C ASP A 197 15.16 17.11 -1.16
N TRP A 198 15.30 15.80 -1.22
CA TRP A 198 15.06 15.02 -2.42
C TRP A 198 13.61 14.52 -2.50
N ASN A 199 13.18 14.17 -3.69
CA ASN A 199 11.80 13.75 -3.96
C ASN A 199 11.53 12.30 -3.46
N TRP A 200 11.64 12.08 -2.14
CA TRP A 200 11.48 10.78 -1.50
C TRP A 200 10.03 10.32 -1.39
N ALA A 201 9.09 11.24 -1.42
CA ALA A 201 7.67 10.96 -1.31
C ALA A 201 6.88 11.53 -2.48
N HIS A 202 5.79 10.87 -2.80
CA HIS A 202 4.75 11.32 -3.72
C HIS A 202 3.43 11.34 -2.97
N VAL A 203 2.71 12.44 -3.00
CA VAL A 203 1.37 12.53 -2.39
C VAL A 203 0.34 12.21 -3.44
N ASN A 204 -0.48 11.20 -3.18
CA ASN A 204 -1.63 10.83 -4.00
C ASN A 204 -2.90 11.32 -3.31
N LEU A 205 -3.52 12.36 -3.86
CA LEU A 205 -4.80 12.89 -3.39
C LEU A 205 -5.93 12.09 -4.04
N ILE A 206 -6.77 11.50 -3.21
CA ILE A 206 -7.89 10.66 -3.63
C ILE A 206 -9.16 11.44 -3.31
N PRO A 207 -9.91 11.91 -4.35
CA PRO A 207 -11.12 12.71 -4.17
C PRO A 207 -12.30 11.88 -3.68
#